data_7ca42c86fdc7cc92855568101587421d
#
_entry.id   7ca42c86fdc7cc92855568101587421d
#
_cell.length_a   1.000
_cell.length_b   1.000
_cell.length_c   1.000
_cell.angle_alpha   90.00
_cell.angle_beta   90.00
_cell.angle_gamma   90.00
#
_symmetry.space_group_name_H-M   'P 1'
#
loop_
_entity.id
_entity.type
_entity.pdbx_description
1 polymer ?
#
loop_
_entity_poly.entity_id
_entity_poly.type
_entity_poly.pdbx_seq_one_letter_code
_entity_poly.pdbx_strand_id
1 'polypeptide(L)'
;LQWLPPTVYPNVVASLGIEGRFKLWAEDPSAAPGRRFGNRSKDNAKAAFEHRSPRAPYRSFSLKHNEETRQTHLALLAADGRLTVYENEMSENLSDWTQMDELSTCDKPARGEETSFRVRFDPNIDPCYNALRAGMPTDTLSLVVAAMDKVKIYRTRDVVIHSYGVPSTKKEFYEAAVVSAHRGLVRDVAWAPGNIRGYDIIASACMDGYVRVIRVDTPYDSNDGRSWSSSDLVKGGSRPEASSRAAGNGSGGSQAQHPSGISQGVHHPTADGDRRKNQAGHIYHNMQSLSMLENHRTPMWRVGFDDDGQILGCVGDDGKLLCFRQQADGQWRKSSEIGIMKMKMAVPS
;
A
#
# COMPACT_ATOMS: atom_id res chain seq x y z
N LEU A 1 -15.48 -8.63 -1.87
CA LEU A 1 -15.36 -9.49 -3.05
C LEU A 1 -14.42 -8.86 -4.05
N GLN A 2 -13.59 -9.67 -4.70
CA GLN A 2 -12.71 -9.27 -5.80
C GLN A 2 -12.60 -10.44 -6.79
N TRP A 3 -12.83 -10.18 -8.06
CA TRP A 3 -12.48 -11.13 -9.11
C TRP A 3 -10.96 -11.12 -9.32
N LEU A 4 -10.40 -12.29 -9.56
CA LEU A 4 -9.01 -12.39 -10.00
C LEU A 4 -8.93 -12.03 -11.50
N PRO A 5 -7.74 -11.66 -12.02
CA PRO A 5 -7.58 -11.30 -13.43
C PRO A 5 -8.10 -12.43 -14.35
N PRO A 6 -9.08 -12.16 -15.23
CA PRO A 6 -9.73 -13.19 -16.02
C PRO A 6 -8.83 -13.83 -17.06
N THR A 7 -7.73 -13.18 -17.41
CA THR A 7 -6.71 -13.70 -18.32
C THR A 7 -5.99 -14.93 -17.76
N VAL A 8 -5.84 -15.00 -16.43
CA VAL A 8 -5.15 -16.09 -15.73
C VAL A 8 -6.12 -16.94 -14.92
N TYR A 9 -7.13 -16.33 -14.35
CA TYR A 9 -8.12 -16.95 -13.46
C TYR A 9 -9.55 -16.65 -13.94
N PRO A 10 -10.00 -17.23 -15.05
CA PRO A 10 -11.26 -16.83 -15.68
C PRO A 10 -12.50 -17.01 -14.78
N ASN A 11 -12.40 -17.90 -13.80
CA ASN A 11 -13.56 -18.33 -13.01
C ASN A 11 -13.28 -18.28 -11.49
N VAL A 12 -12.38 -17.41 -11.02
CA VAL A 12 -12.00 -17.36 -9.60
C VAL A 12 -12.37 -16.02 -8.97
N VAL A 13 -13.10 -16.10 -7.84
CA VAL A 13 -13.47 -14.95 -7.03
C VAL A 13 -12.94 -15.10 -5.61
N ALA A 14 -12.41 -14.02 -5.07
CA ALA A 14 -11.97 -13.90 -3.68
C ALA A 14 -13.05 -13.26 -2.82
N SER A 15 -13.24 -13.76 -1.61
CA SER A 15 -14.16 -13.20 -0.63
C SER A 15 -13.54 -13.13 0.74
N LEU A 16 -13.95 -12.13 1.50
CA LEU A 16 -13.68 -12.01 2.93
C LEU A 16 -15.02 -11.89 3.66
N GLY A 17 -15.32 -12.87 4.49
CA GLY A 17 -16.53 -12.90 5.30
C GLY A 17 -16.44 -11.99 6.54
N ILE A 18 -17.58 -11.66 7.14
CA ILE A 18 -17.66 -10.85 8.36
C ILE A 18 -16.92 -11.50 9.55
N GLU A 19 -16.85 -12.82 9.54
CA GLU A 19 -16.11 -13.64 10.52
C GLU A 19 -14.58 -13.55 10.36
N GLY A 20 -14.11 -12.82 9.34
CA GLY A 20 -12.69 -12.63 9.07
C GLY A 20 -12.01 -13.83 8.42
N ARG A 21 -12.76 -14.65 7.67
CA ARG A 21 -12.23 -15.75 6.86
C ARG A 21 -12.07 -15.30 5.41
N PHE A 22 -10.90 -15.48 4.87
CA PHE A 22 -10.61 -15.30 3.46
C PHE A 22 -10.86 -16.61 2.71
N LYS A 23 -11.53 -16.52 1.54
CA LYS A 23 -11.83 -17.68 0.71
C LYS A 23 -11.64 -17.34 -0.77
N LEU A 24 -11.09 -18.30 -1.51
CA LEU A 24 -11.09 -18.34 -2.97
C LEU A 24 -12.12 -19.35 -3.46
N TRP A 25 -12.94 -18.95 -4.41
CA TRP A 25 -13.98 -19.76 -4.99
C TRP A 25 -13.70 -19.92 -6.48
N ALA A 26 -13.60 -21.16 -6.93
CA ALA A 26 -13.53 -21.47 -8.35
C ALA A 26 -14.93 -21.82 -8.86
N GLU A 27 -15.38 -21.09 -9.89
CA GLU A 27 -16.64 -21.37 -10.56
C GLU A 27 -16.47 -22.56 -11.52
N ASP A 28 -17.41 -23.49 -11.49
CA ASP A 28 -17.57 -24.51 -12.54
C ASP A 28 -18.59 -24.00 -13.56
N PRO A 29 -18.17 -23.52 -14.74
CA PRO A 29 -19.06 -22.93 -15.72
C PRO A 29 -20.01 -24.00 -16.34
N SER A 30 -19.67 -25.30 -16.24
CA SER A 30 -20.49 -26.39 -16.73
C SER A 30 -21.63 -26.77 -15.79
N ALA A 31 -21.56 -26.32 -14.53
CA ALA A 31 -22.60 -26.64 -13.56
C ALA A 31 -23.86 -25.78 -13.75
N ALA A 32 -25.01 -26.35 -13.37
CA ALA A 32 -26.29 -25.64 -13.44
C ALA A 32 -26.27 -24.31 -12.62
N PRO A 33 -27.03 -23.30 -13.04
CA PRO A 33 -27.20 -22.08 -12.27
C PRO A 33 -27.53 -22.34 -10.81
N GLY A 34 -26.85 -21.64 -9.87
CA GLY A 34 -26.97 -21.87 -8.42
C GLY A 34 -26.09 -22.98 -7.84
N ARG A 35 -25.41 -23.76 -8.70
CA ARG A 35 -24.45 -24.82 -8.28
C ARG A 35 -23.01 -24.57 -8.76
N ARG A 36 -22.75 -23.46 -9.41
CA ARG A 36 -21.45 -23.14 -10.04
C ARG A 36 -20.29 -23.05 -9.08
N PHE A 37 -20.55 -22.65 -7.83
CA PHE A 37 -19.55 -22.58 -6.76
C PHE A 37 -19.64 -23.74 -5.77
N GLY A 38 -20.33 -24.82 -6.11
CA GLY A 38 -20.58 -25.97 -5.26
C GLY A 38 -20.01 -27.26 -5.80
N ASN A 39 -19.46 -28.12 -4.96
CA ASN A 39 -19.04 -29.46 -5.33
C ASN A 39 -20.26 -30.39 -5.42
N ARG A 40 -20.26 -31.32 -6.36
CA ARG A 40 -21.36 -32.26 -6.67
C ARG A 40 -21.77 -33.23 -5.55
N SER A 41 -21.02 -33.29 -4.43
CA SER A 41 -21.30 -34.19 -3.33
C SER A 41 -21.68 -33.46 -2.06
N LYS A 42 -22.99 -33.53 -1.75
CA LYS A 42 -23.61 -33.25 -0.44
C LYS A 42 -23.08 -32.04 0.38
N ASP A 43 -23.86 -30.99 0.32
CA ASP A 43 -24.10 -29.99 1.39
C ASP A 43 -23.07 -28.93 1.72
N ASN A 44 -21.88 -28.83 1.11
CA ASN A 44 -21.03 -27.66 1.34
C ASN A 44 -20.23 -27.29 0.10
N ALA A 45 -20.49 -26.09 -0.44
CA ALA A 45 -19.59 -25.46 -1.40
C ALA A 45 -18.20 -25.34 -0.76
N LYS A 46 -17.24 -26.13 -1.24
CA LYS A 46 -15.87 -26.10 -0.71
C LYS A 46 -15.09 -25.04 -1.46
N ALA A 47 -14.56 -24.05 -0.73
CA ALA A 47 -13.63 -23.08 -1.27
C ALA A 47 -12.36 -23.79 -1.80
N ALA A 48 -11.80 -23.29 -2.92
CA ALA A 48 -10.54 -23.78 -3.45
C ALA A 48 -9.38 -23.51 -2.48
N PHE A 49 -9.49 -22.38 -1.77
CA PHE A 49 -8.57 -22.02 -0.67
C PHE A 49 -9.36 -21.31 0.42
N GLU A 50 -9.04 -21.61 1.68
CA GLU A 50 -9.59 -20.92 2.85
C GLU A 50 -8.48 -20.63 3.84
N HIS A 51 -8.42 -19.38 4.31
CA HIS A 51 -7.46 -18.98 5.31
C HIS A 51 -8.12 -18.16 6.41
N ARG A 52 -7.72 -18.44 7.66
CA ARG A 52 -8.16 -17.73 8.86
C ARG A 52 -6.94 -17.42 9.73
N SER A 53 -6.83 -16.19 10.19
CA SER A 53 -5.81 -15.85 11.18
C SER A 53 -6.11 -16.52 12.52
N PRO A 54 -5.09 -17.09 13.20
CA PRO A 54 -5.27 -17.69 14.54
C PRO A 54 -5.44 -16.63 15.64
N ARG A 55 -5.06 -15.36 15.39
CA ARG A 55 -5.00 -14.32 16.42
C ARG A 55 -6.16 -13.33 16.36
N ALA A 56 -6.42 -12.75 15.18
CA ALA A 56 -7.44 -11.73 14.99
C ALA A 56 -8.09 -11.89 13.60
N PRO A 57 -9.41 -11.63 13.47
CA PRO A 57 -10.10 -11.77 12.19
C PRO A 57 -9.55 -10.80 11.15
N TYR A 58 -9.44 -11.25 9.90
CA TYR A 58 -9.09 -10.37 8.79
C TYR A 58 -10.19 -9.34 8.54
N ARG A 59 -9.81 -8.12 8.23
CA ARG A 59 -10.68 -6.98 7.94
C ARG A 59 -10.60 -6.49 6.52
N SER A 60 -9.47 -6.71 5.86
CA SER A 60 -9.26 -6.31 4.47
C SER A 60 -8.33 -7.28 3.78
N PHE A 61 -8.49 -7.39 2.46
CA PHE A 61 -7.57 -8.10 1.59
C PHE A 61 -7.37 -7.36 0.29
N SER A 62 -6.30 -7.68 -0.39
CA SER A 62 -6.02 -7.24 -1.76
C SER A 62 -5.25 -8.33 -2.48
N LEU A 63 -5.51 -8.50 -3.77
CA LEU A 63 -4.83 -9.45 -4.64
C LEU A 63 -4.18 -8.69 -5.79
N LYS A 64 -2.97 -9.10 -6.17
CA LYS A 64 -2.26 -8.63 -7.36
C LYS A 64 -1.63 -9.82 -8.05
N HIS A 65 -1.84 -9.92 -9.36
CA HIS A 65 -1.13 -10.86 -10.23
C HIS A 65 -0.05 -10.10 -10.99
N ASN A 66 1.15 -10.65 -11.02
CA ASN A 66 2.23 -10.14 -11.87
C ASN A 66 2.33 -11.03 -13.11
N GLU A 67 2.08 -10.46 -14.28
CA GLU A 67 2.08 -11.20 -15.55
C GLU A 67 3.48 -11.64 -15.98
N GLU A 68 4.53 -10.90 -15.60
CA GLU A 68 5.91 -11.22 -15.95
C GLU A 68 6.44 -12.42 -15.16
N THR A 69 6.26 -12.40 -13.84
CA THR A 69 6.70 -13.48 -12.95
C THR A 69 5.67 -14.61 -12.85
N ARG A 70 4.44 -14.40 -13.33
CA ARG A 70 3.27 -15.29 -13.18
C ARG A 70 2.89 -15.60 -11.74
N GLN A 71 3.37 -14.80 -10.82
CA GLN A 71 3.10 -14.92 -9.39
C GLN A 71 1.85 -14.13 -9.01
N THR A 72 1.09 -14.67 -8.07
CA THR A 72 -0.07 -13.98 -7.50
C THR A 72 0.19 -13.69 -6.04
N HIS A 73 0.03 -12.45 -5.64
CA HIS A 73 0.24 -12.00 -4.28
C HIS A 73 -1.09 -11.70 -3.59
N LEU A 74 -1.23 -12.13 -2.34
CA LEU A 74 -2.38 -11.91 -1.48
C LEU A 74 -1.94 -11.20 -0.21
N ALA A 75 -2.44 -9.99 0.00
CA ALA A 75 -2.25 -9.24 1.24
C ALA A 75 -3.51 -9.38 2.11
N LEU A 76 -3.33 -9.80 3.36
CA LEU A 76 -4.37 -9.97 4.37
C LEU A 76 -4.07 -9.08 5.57
N LEU A 77 -4.98 -8.17 5.90
CA LEU A 77 -4.85 -7.25 7.03
C LEU A 77 -5.85 -7.60 8.13
N ALA A 78 -5.33 -7.92 9.30
CA ALA A 78 -6.12 -8.35 10.45
C ALA A 78 -6.54 -7.19 11.36
N ALA A 79 -7.53 -7.44 12.24
CA ALA A 79 -8.08 -6.45 13.16
C ALA A 79 -7.12 -6.01 14.28
N ASP A 80 -5.98 -6.68 14.42
CA ASP A 80 -4.90 -6.31 15.34
C ASP A 80 -3.80 -5.47 14.66
N GLY A 81 -4.02 -5.05 13.40
CA GLY A 81 -3.04 -4.29 12.63
C GLY A 81 -1.95 -5.13 11.97
N ARG A 82 -2.03 -6.45 12.04
CA ARG A 82 -1.06 -7.35 11.41
C ARG A 82 -1.37 -7.51 9.93
N LEU A 83 -0.40 -7.20 9.09
CA LEU A 83 -0.41 -7.43 7.65
C LEU A 83 0.42 -8.66 7.34
N THR A 84 -0.18 -9.64 6.68
CA THR A 84 0.50 -10.84 6.19
C THR A 84 0.37 -10.89 4.67
N VAL A 85 1.47 -11.08 3.97
CA VAL A 85 1.49 -11.20 2.51
C VAL A 85 1.89 -12.61 2.13
N TYR A 86 1.09 -13.21 1.25
CA TYR A 86 1.29 -14.53 0.69
C TYR A 86 1.57 -14.44 -0.80
N GLU A 87 2.29 -15.41 -1.29
CA GLU A 87 2.63 -15.60 -2.69
C GLU A 87 2.17 -16.97 -3.18
N ASN A 88 1.62 -17.02 -4.38
CA ASN A 88 1.33 -18.23 -5.10
C ASN A 88 2.14 -18.21 -6.41
N GLU A 89 3.05 -19.16 -6.55
CA GLU A 89 3.93 -19.29 -7.72
C GLU A 89 3.25 -20.09 -8.87
N MET A 90 2.22 -20.86 -8.53
CA MET A 90 1.53 -21.74 -9.48
C MET A 90 0.06 -21.36 -9.60
N SER A 91 -0.27 -20.57 -10.60
CA SER A 91 -1.65 -20.15 -10.86
C SER A 91 -2.66 -21.31 -11.01
N GLU A 92 -2.19 -22.48 -11.41
CA GLU A 92 -3.00 -23.71 -11.55
C GLU A 92 -3.34 -24.36 -10.20
N ASN A 93 -2.52 -24.13 -9.16
CA ASN A 93 -2.73 -24.67 -7.83
C ASN A 93 -3.16 -23.56 -6.84
N LEU A 94 -4.47 -23.29 -6.77
CA LEU A 94 -5.05 -22.28 -5.91
C LEU A 94 -4.93 -22.56 -4.40
N SER A 95 -4.51 -23.75 -4.02
CA SER A 95 -4.39 -24.16 -2.61
C SER A 95 -3.00 -23.91 -2.01
N ASP A 96 -2.01 -23.63 -2.86
CA ASP A 96 -0.61 -23.51 -2.45
C ASP A 96 -0.20 -22.04 -2.32
N TRP A 97 -0.17 -21.54 -1.09
CA TRP A 97 0.21 -20.17 -0.75
C TRP A 97 1.34 -20.15 0.28
N THR A 98 2.45 -19.58 -0.10
CA THR A 98 3.62 -19.42 0.77
C THR A 98 3.59 -18.05 1.42
N GLN A 99 3.85 -17.98 2.72
CA GLN A 99 3.97 -16.71 3.43
C GLN A 99 5.28 -16.01 3.03
N MET A 100 5.14 -14.86 2.36
CA MET A 100 6.26 -14.04 1.94
C MET A 100 6.78 -13.17 3.08
N ASP A 101 5.86 -12.43 3.75
CA ASP A 101 6.23 -11.51 4.83
C ASP A 101 5.08 -11.28 5.82
N GLU A 102 5.41 -10.85 7.05
CA GLU A 102 4.46 -10.48 8.09
C GLU A 102 4.99 -9.29 8.89
N LEU A 103 4.18 -8.23 8.96
CA LEU A 103 4.56 -7.00 9.66
C LEU A 103 3.39 -6.39 10.44
N SER A 104 3.69 -5.54 11.43
CA SER A 104 2.69 -4.77 12.16
C SER A 104 2.56 -3.37 11.54
N THR A 105 1.32 -2.98 11.19
CA THR A 105 1.05 -1.67 10.58
C THR A 105 0.76 -0.59 11.61
N CYS A 106 0.36 -0.97 12.82
CA CYS A 106 0.12 -0.08 13.95
C CYS A 106 0.24 -0.87 15.27
N ASP A 107 0.20 -0.17 16.39
CA ASP A 107 0.03 -0.80 17.69
C ASP A 107 -1.32 -1.53 17.74
N LYS A 108 -1.36 -2.62 18.51
CA LYS A 108 -2.59 -3.38 18.65
C LYS A 108 -3.69 -2.51 19.30
N PRO A 109 -4.84 -2.33 18.62
CA PRO A 109 -5.94 -1.54 19.17
C PRO A 109 -6.43 -2.06 20.50
N ALA A 110 -6.92 -1.17 21.36
CA ALA A 110 -7.50 -1.53 22.63
C ALA A 110 -8.81 -2.33 22.45
N ARG A 111 -9.16 -3.13 23.46
CA ARG A 111 -10.40 -3.91 23.39
C ARG A 111 -11.63 -2.98 23.41
N GLY A 112 -12.48 -3.12 22.39
CA GLY A 112 -13.68 -2.29 22.23
C GLY A 112 -13.44 -0.97 21.51
N GLU A 113 -12.21 -0.68 21.13
CA GLU A 113 -11.88 0.47 20.28
C GLU A 113 -12.45 0.26 18.87
N GLU A 114 -13.01 1.32 18.31
CA GLU A 114 -13.42 1.30 16.90
C GLU A 114 -12.19 1.26 16.01
N THR A 115 -12.16 0.33 15.08
CA THR A 115 -11.00 0.10 14.22
C THR A 115 -11.34 0.25 12.76
N SER A 116 -10.36 0.70 11.98
CA SER A 116 -10.46 0.75 10.53
C SER A 116 -9.16 0.25 9.91
N PHE A 117 -9.29 -0.76 9.05
CA PHE A 117 -8.16 -1.40 8.38
C PHE A 117 -8.50 -1.64 6.92
N ARG A 118 -7.66 -1.13 6.02
CA ARG A 118 -7.76 -1.32 4.56
C ARG A 118 -6.39 -1.53 3.97
N VAL A 119 -6.31 -2.45 3.02
CA VAL A 119 -5.09 -2.70 2.25
C VAL A 119 -5.43 -2.77 0.77
N ARG A 120 -4.58 -2.15 -0.06
CA ARG A 120 -4.65 -2.22 -1.51
C ARG A 120 -3.25 -2.35 -2.09
N PHE A 121 -3.08 -3.26 -3.04
CA PHE A 121 -1.90 -3.25 -3.89
C PHE A 121 -1.95 -2.05 -4.83
N ASP A 122 -0.78 -1.57 -5.21
CA ASP A 122 -0.59 -0.72 -6.37
C ASP A 122 -1.12 -1.46 -7.60
N PRO A 123 -2.09 -0.91 -8.34
CA PRO A 123 -2.66 -1.56 -9.51
C PRO A 123 -1.72 -1.55 -10.73
N ASN A 124 -0.69 -0.71 -10.70
CA ASN A 124 0.25 -0.59 -11.81
C ASN A 124 1.14 -1.82 -11.95
N ILE A 125 1.51 -2.17 -13.17
CA ILE A 125 2.41 -3.30 -13.44
C ILE A 125 3.77 -2.97 -12.86
N ASP A 126 4.32 -1.82 -13.25
CA ASP A 126 5.63 -1.33 -12.81
C ASP A 126 5.51 -0.14 -11.85
N PRO A 127 6.53 0.11 -11.02
CA PRO A 127 6.67 1.36 -10.28
C PRO A 127 6.66 2.58 -11.22
N CYS A 128 6.28 3.75 -10.70
CA CYS A 128 6.29 4.96 -11.50
C CYS A 128 7.72 5.31 -12.00
N TYR A 129 7.82 6.02 -13.12
CA TYR A 129 9.08 6.31 -13.82
C TYR A 129 10.17 6.89 -12.91
N ASN A 130 9.82 7.84 -12.03
CA ASN A 130 10.80 8.43 -11.12
C ASN A 130 11.30 7.44 -10.06
N ALA A 131 10.47 6.50 -9.64
CA ALA A 131 10.86 5.45 -8.72
C ALA A 131 11.86 4.48 -9.37
N LEU A 132 11.63 4.10 -10.64
CA LEU A 132 12.59 3.32 -11.42
C LEU A 132 13.93 4.06 -11.60
N ARG A 133 13.87 5.38 -11.87
CA ARG A 133 15.06 6.24 -11.95
C ARG A 133 15.82 6.33 -10.62
N ALA A 134 15.11 6.25 -9.51
CA ALA A 134 15.71 6.21 -8.18
C ALA A 134 16.30 4.83 -7.80
N GLY A 135 16.23 3.85 -8.71
CA GLY A 135 16.80 2.51 -8.52
C GLY A 135 15.83 1.48 -7.95
N MET A 136 14.52 1.74 -8.00
CA MET A 136 13.51 0.75 -7.59
C MET A 136 13.44 -0.38 -8.62
N PRO A 137 13.51 -1.65 -8.19
CA PRO A 137 13.33 -2.79 -9.09
C PRO A 137 11.93 -2.79 -9.74
N THR A 138 11.83 -3.28 -10.97
CA THR A 138 10.54 -3.38 -11.71
C THR A 138 9.56 -4.32 -11.04
N ASP A 139 10.07 -5.37 -10.40
CA ASP A 139 9.28 -6.38 -9.68
C ASP A 139 8.93 -5.99 -8.24
N THR A 140 9.12 -4.71 -7.86
CA THR A 140 8.77 -4.20 -6.54
C THR A 140 7.27 -4.24 -6.33
N LEU A 141 6.86 -4.89 -5.25
CA LEU A 141 5.47 -4.84 -4.79
C LEU A 141 5.26 -3.61 -3.91
N SER A 142 4.16 -2.90 -4.18
CA SER A 142 3.76 -1.72 -3.41
C SER A 142 2.36 -1.91 -2.84
N LEU A 143 2.18 -1.48 -1.59
CA LEU A 143 0.92 -1.53 -0.86
C LEU A 143 0.61 -0.17 -0.25
N VAL A 144 -0.64 0.24 -0.32
CA VAL A 144 -1.19 1.30 0.54
C VAL A 144 -2.05 0.66 1.62
N VAL A 145 -1.83 1.07 2.85
CA VAL A 145 -2.51 0.55 4.03
C VAL A 145 -3.11 1.70 4.82
N ALA A 146 -4.43 1.67 5.04
CA ALA A 146 -5.04 2.45 6.10
C ALA A 146 -5.04 1.63 7.39
N ALA A 147 -4.38 2.14 8.40
CA ALA A 147 -4.33 1.57 9.73
C ALA A 147 -4.73 2.66 10.74
N MET A 148 -5.94 2.55 11.25
CA MET A 148 -6.57 3.51 12.14
C MET A 148 -6.69 4.92 11.50
N ASP A 149 -5.95 5.90 11.98
CA ASP A 149 -5.92 7.29 11.53
C ASP A 149 -4.76 7.60 10.56
N LYS A 150 -3.96 6.60 10.19
CA LYS A 150 -2.78 6.76 9.34
C LYS A 150 -2.93 6.02 8.03
N VAL A 151 -2.35 6.60 6.99
CA VAL A 151 -2.13 5.93 5.71
C VAL A 151 -0.63 5.68 5.55
N LYS A 152 -0.28 4.43 5.28
CA LYS A 152 1.10 3.99 5.13
C LYS A 152 1.33 3.37 3.77
N ILE A 153 2.49 3.62 3.21
CA ILE A 153 2.95 2.98 1.97
C ILE A 153 4.03 2.00 2.34
N TYR A 154 3.87 0.77 1.89
CA TYR A 154 4.87 -0.28 2.00
C TYR A 154 5.37 -0.66 0.63
N ARG A 155 6.68 -0.90 0.53
CA ARG A 155 7.32 -1.39 -0.70
C ARG A 155 8.25 -2.54 -0.37
N THR A 156 8.47 -3.45 -1.33
CA THR A 156 9.44 -4.53 -1.13
C THR A 156 10.86 -4.10 -1.47
N ARG A 157 11.80 -4.73 -0.79
CA ARG A 157 13.23 -4.71 -1.08
C ARG A 157 13.77 -6.13 -1.06
N ASP A 158 14.85 -6.36 -1.74
CA ASP A 158 15.57 -7.62 -1.70
C ASP A 158 16.52 -7.64 -0.50
N VAL A 159 16.43 -8.71 0.30
CA VAL A 159 17.30 -8.96 1.45
C VAL A 159 18.02 -10.28 1.24
N VAL A 160 19.34 -10.27 1.35
CA VAL A 160 20.14 -11.51 1.28
C VAL A 160 20.13 -12.19 2.62
N ILE A 161 19.64 -13.41 2.63
CA ILE A 161 19.63 -14.30 3.80
C ILE A 161 20.68 -15.39 3.57
N HIS A 162 21.55 -15.59 4.55
CA HIS A 162 22.48 -16.70 4.54
C HIS A 162 21.87 -17.87 5.31
N SER A 163 21.43 -18.90 4.59
CA SER A 163 20.94 -20.13 5.19
C SER A 163 21.92 -21.26 4.87
N TYR A 164 22.48 -21.90 5.88
CA TYR A 164 23.45 -23.00 5.73
C TYR A 164 24.64 -22.68 4.80
N GLY A 165 25.09 -21.41 4.80
CA GLY A 165 26.22 -20.97 3.97
C GLY A 165 25.88 -20.69 2.51
N VAL A 166 24.62 -20.86 2.08
CA VAL A 166 24.15 -20.51 0.73
C VAL A 166 23.40 -19.19 0.81
N PRO A 167 23.81 -18.15 0.04
CA PRO A 167 23.07 -16.91 -0.03
C PRO A 167 21.76 -17.14 -0.82
N SER A 168 20.65 -16.74 -0.23
CA SER A 168 19.34 -16.69 -0.89
C SER A 168 18.76 -15.28 -0.77
N THR A 169 18.04 -14.81 -1.80
CA THR A 169 17.38 -13.51 -1.80
C THR A 169 15.93 -13.69 -1.37
N LYS A 170 15.50 -12.89 -0.40
CA LYS A 170 14.10 -12.81 0.04
C LYS A 170 13.59 -11.38 -0.12
N LYS A 171 12.34 -11.25 -0.57
CA LYS A 171 11.65 -9.95 -0.57
C LYS A 171 11.05 -9.67 0.80
N GLU A 172 11.30 -8.47 1.30
CA GLU A 172 10.78 -7.97 2.58
C GLU A 172 10.09 -6.62 2.37
N PHE A 173 8.95 -6.40 3.04
CA PHE A 173 8.28 -5.10 3.02
C PHE A 173 8.92 -4.14 4.01
N TYR A 174 9.08 -2.89 3.61
CA TYR A 174 9.47 -1.79 4.48
C TYR A 174 8.47 -0.64 4.38
N GLU A 175 8.34 0.16 5.44
CA GLU A 175 7.52 1.36 5.47
C GLU A 175 8.22 2.47 4.69
N ALA A 176 7.73 2.76 3.49
CA ALA A 176 8.32 3.72 2.57
C ALA A 176 7.84 5.16 2.87
N ALA A 177 6.58 5.33 3.29
CA ALA A 177 6.01 6.63 3.64
C ALA A 177 4.83 6.51 4.59
N VAL A 178 4.57 7.57 5.37
CA VAL A 178 3.43 7.68 6.29
C VAL A 178 2.73 9.02 6.13
N VAL A 179 1.41 9.00 6.07
CA VAL A 179 0.56 10.19 6.10
C VAL A 179 -0.23 10.20 7.40
N SER A 180 0.00 11.20 8.24
CA SER A 180 -0.65 11.38 9.55
C SER A 180 -1.55 12.63 9.59
N ALA A 181 -2.12 13.01 8.44
CA ALA A 181 -2.92 14.24 8.30
C ALA A 181 -4.41 14.07 8.62
N HIS A 182 -4.84 12.88 9.01
CA HIS A 182 -6.26 12.56 9.27
C HIS A 182 -6.62 12.85 10.73
N ARG A 183 -7.84 13.35 10.95
CA ARG A 183 -8.38 13.65 12.28
C ARG A 183 -9.36 12.59 12.79
N GLY A 184 -9.44 11.45 12.12
CA GLY A 184 -10.30 10.33 12.45
C GLY A 184 -9.90 9.08 11.71
N LEU A 185 -10.67 8.00 11.87
CA LEU A 185 -10.36 6.73 11.24
C LEU A 185 -10.42 6.82 9.72
N VAL A 186 -9.39 6.34 9.06
CA VAL A 186 -9.35 6.22 7.59
C VAL A 186 -10.14 4.98 7.20
N ARG A 187 -11.25 5.16 6.49
CA ARG A 187 -12.20 4.09 6.15
C ARG A 187 -11.83 3.34 4.88
N ASP A 188 -11.24 4.04 3.92
CA ASP A 188 -10.83 3.42 2.66
C ASP A 188 -9.63 4.13 2.06
N VAL A 189 -8.89 3.42 1.22
CA VAL A 189 -7.75 3.92 0.45
C VAL A 189 -7.78 3.37 -0.96
N ALA A 190 -7.30 4.16 -1.91
CA ALA A 190 -7.16 3.76 -3.29
C ALA A 190 -5.82 4.27 -3.84
N TRP A 191 -5.23 3.48 -4.71
CA TRP A 191 -4.05 3.83 -5.50
C TRP A 191 -4.49 4.08 -6.93
N ALA A 192 -4.10 5.20 -7.51
CA ALA A 192 -4.50 5.55 -8.87
C ALA A 192 -3.75 4.70 -9.90
N PRO A 193 -4.44 4.09 -10.87
CA PRO A 193 -3.79 3.53 -12.03
C PRO A 193 -3.05 4.60 -12.85
N GLY A 194 -2.07 4.17 -13.67
CA GLY A 194 -1.35 5.05 -14.58
C GLY A 194 -0.05 5.61 -14.00
N ASN A 195 1.05 4.93 -14.31
CA ASN A 195 2.43 5.28 -13.90
C ASN A 195 3.13 6.27 -14.84
N ILE A 196 2.50 6.66 -15.96
CA ILE A 196 3.06 7.59 -16.98
C ILE A 196 3.41 8.96 -16.40
N ARG A 197 2.76 9.33 -15.28
CA ARG A 197 2.94 10.64 -14.63
C ARG A 197 4.31 10.85 -13.98
N GLY A 198 5.10 9.81 -13.82
CA GLY A 198 6.37 9.86 -13.08
C GLY A 198 6.23 9.90 -11.57
N TYR A 199 5.02 9.92 -11.02
CA TYR A 199 4.70 9.90 -9.59
C TYR A 199 3.42 9.11 -9.34
N ASP A 200 3.25 8.64 -8.12
CA ASP A 200 2.04 7.94 -7.71
C ASP A 200 1.01 8.89 -7.10
N ILE A 201 -0.26 8.53 -7.21
CA ILE A 201 -1.37 9.24 -6.56
C ILE A 201 -2.14 8.24 -5.69
N ILE A 202 -2.39 8.65 -4.45
CA ILE A 202 -3.19 7.90 -3.48
C ILE A 202 -4.35 8.75 -3.03
N ALA A 203 -5.52 8.15 -2.88
CA ALA A 203 -6.67 8.78 -2.24
C ALA A 203 -7.03 8.07 -0.95
N SER A 204 -7.48 8.82 0.05
CA SER A 204 -7.95 8.29 1.33
C SER A 204 -9.29 8.91 1.72
N ALA A 205 -10.23 8.08 2.18
CA ALA A 205 -11.52 8.48 2.72
C ALA A 205 -11.51 8.38 4.25
N CYS A 206 -11.87 9.45 4.96
CA CYS A 206 -11.78 9.54 6.39
C CYS A 206 -13.12 9.86 7.06
N MET A 207 -13.27 9.43 8.32
CA MET A 207 -14.42 9.79 9.16
C MET A 207 -14.53 11.29 9.44
N ASP A 208 -13.44 12.05 9.27
CA ASP A 208 -13.44 13.50 9.44
C ASP A 208 -14.20 14.24 8.31
N GLY A 209 -14.80 13.52 7.36
CA GLY A 209 -15.59 14.08 6.26
C GLY A 209 -14.79 14.51 5.04
N TYR A 210 -13.48 14.29 5.05
CA TYR A 210 -12.61 14.66 3.94
C TYR A 210 -12.14 13.46 3.15
N VAL A 211 -12.01 13.65 1.84
CA VAL A 211 -11.19 12.81 0.97
C VAL A 211 -9.90 13.57 0.67
N ARG A 212 -8.77 12.93 0.94
CA ARG A 212 -7.45 13.50 0.65
C ARG A 212 -6.86 12.83 -0.56
N VAL A 213 -6.36 13.63 -1.48
CA VAL A 213 -5.58 13.16 -2.62
C VAL A 213 -4.13 13.56 -2.41
N ILE A 214 -3.27 12.57 -2.43
CA ILE A 214 -1.87 12.65 -2.02
C ILE A 214 -1.01 12.22 -3.19
N ARG A 215 -0.06 13.05 -3.56
CA ARG A 215 0.99 12.76 -4.51
C ARG A 215 2.19 12.16 -3.77
N VAL A 216 2.73 11.11 -4.33
CA VAL A 216 3.91 10.41 -3.82
C VAL A 216 5.03 10.58 -4.85
N ASP A 217 5.95 11.44 -4.54
CA ASP A 217 7.14 11.70 -5.37
C ASP A 217 8.31 10.87 -4.88
N THR A 218 9.03 10.29 -5.82
CA THR A 218 10.30 9.62 -5.54
C THR A 218 11.42 10.52 -6.06
N PRO A 219 12.14 11.24 -5.18
CA PRO A 219 13.25 12.06 -5.61
C PRO A 219 14.39 11.17 -6.12
N TYR A 220 14.96 11.55 -7.23
CA TYR A 220 16.18 10.96 -7.76
C TYR A 220 17.17 12.09 -8.11
N ASP A 221 18.44 11.85 -7.87
CA ASP A 221 19.48 12.80 -8.26
C ASP A 221 20.05 12.38 -9.62
N SER A 222 19.80 13.20 -10.65
CA SER A 222 20.30 12.95 -12.01
C SER A 222 21.82 13.07 -12.11
N ASN A 223 22.47 13.72 -11.13
CA ASN A 223 23.92 13.92 -11.12
C ASN A 223 24.70 12.84 -10.36
N ASP A 224 24.03 12.03 -9.55
CA ASP A 224 24.73 11.05 -8.70
C ASP A 224 25.31 9.86 -9.48
N GLY A 225 25.07 9.71 -10.76
CA GLY A 225 25.68 8.66 -11.60
C GLY A 225 25.58 7.22 -11.01
N ARG A 226 24.91 7.08 -9.89
CA ARG A 226 24.73 5.85 -9.13
C ARG A 226 23.46 5.18 -9.57
N SER A 227 23.52 4.45 -10.66
CA SER A 227 22.55 3.38 -10.84
C SER A 227 22.89 2.30 -9.81
N TRP A 228 22.04 2.12 -8.82
CA TRP A 228 22.13 0.97 -7.94
C TRP A 228 21.77 -0.26 -8.75
N SER A 229 22.75 -1.09 -9.05
CA SER A 229 22.45 -2.40 -9.62
C SER A 229 21.88 -3.29 -8.52
N SER A 230 21.05 -4.25 -8.90
CA SER A 230 20.55 -5.26 -7.94
C SER A 230 21.68 -5.94 -7.16
N SER A 231 22.89 -6.02 -7.74
CA SER A 231 24.09 -6.51 -7.05
C SER A 231 24.61 -5.58 -5.94
N ASP A 232 24.31 -4.29 -5.99
CA ASP A 232 24.73 -3.34 -4.95
C ASP A 232 23.77 -3.37 -3.75
N LEU A 233 22.53 -3.78 -3.97
CA LEU A 233 21.52 -4.01 -2.94
C LEU A 233 21.77 -5.31 -2.16
N VAL A 234 22.43 -6.28 -2.81
CA VAL A 234 22.77 -7.59 -2.24
C VAL A 234 24.02 -7.50 -1.35
N LYS A 235 24.91 -6.55 -1.58
CA LYS A 235 26.08 -6.34 -0.74
C LYS A 235 25.69 -5.49 0.47
N GLY A 236 25.29 -6.17 1.55
CA GLY A 236 24.92 -5.54 2.82
C GLY A 236 25.88 -4.45 3.23
N GLY A 237 25.41 -3.23 3.14
CA GLY A 237 25.71 -2.05 3.90
C GLY A 237 27.12 -1.77 4.43
N SER A 238 28.14 -1.79 3.62
CA SER A 238 29.36 -1.03 3.88
C SER A 238 29.43 0.12 2.91
N ARG A 239 29.13 1.32 3.39
CA ARG A 239 29.36 2.56 2.65
C ARG A 239 30.83 2.60 2.25
N PRO A 240 31.20 2.74 0.96
CA PRO A 240 32.58 3.08 0.62
C PRO A 240 32.82 4.47 1.17
N GLU A 241 33.67 4.59 2.16
CA GLU A 241 34.25 5.87 2.57
C GLU A 241 34.89 6.49 1.32
N ALA A 242 34.40 7.66 0.94
CA ALA A 242 35.01 8.46 -0.09
C ALA A 242 36.43 8.80 0.37
N SER A 243 37.42 8.13 -0.18
CA SER A 243 38.81 8.50 0.00
C SER A 243 39.05 9.86 -0.63
N SER A 244 38.96 10.91 0.17
CA SER A 244 39.50 12.22 -0.16
C SER A 244 41.02 12.14 -0.09
N ARG A 245 41.65 11.86 -1.22
CA ARG A 245 43.05 12.22 -1.44
C ARG A 245 43.09 13.71 -1.74
N ALA A 246 43.35 14.52 -0.71
CA ALA A 246 43.92 15.83 -0.91
C ALA A 246 45.26 15.86 -0.21
N ALA A 247 46.33 15.96 -1.00
CA ALA A 247 47.64 16.30 -0.54
C ALA A 247 47.69 17.80 -0.22
N GLY A 248 48.36 18.17 0.84
CA GLY A 248 48.68 19.58 1.08
C GLY A 248 49.05 19.90 2.51
N ASN A 249 50.30 19.97 2.78
CA ASN A 249 51.09 20.57 3.83
C ASN A 249 50.50 21.78 4.57
N GLY A 250 50.79 21.89 5.88
CA GLY A 250 50.82 23.19 6.59
C GLY A 250 50.54 23.09 8.09
N SER A 251 51.57 23.21 8.84
CA SER A 251 51.73 23.36 10.28
C SER A 251 50.91 24.50 10.91
N GLY A 252 50.53 24.35 12.20
CA GLY A 252 50.23 25.46 13.07
C GLY A 252 49.20 25.17 14.16
N GLY A 253 49.68 25.11 15.42
CA GLY A 253 48.91 24.83 16.62
C GLY A 253 48.01 26.01 17.09
N SER A 254 47.16 25.73 18.03
CA SER A 254 46.85 26.46 19.26
C SER A 254 45.40 26.29 19.74
N GLN A 255 45.32 25.69 20.90
CA GLN A 255 44.50 26.02 22.07
C GLN A 255 43.00 26.32 22.00
N ALA A 256 42.37 25.60 22.88
CA ALA A 256 41.02 25.66 23.42
C ALA A 256 40.52 27.05 23.80
N GLN A 257 39.22 27.24 23.65
CA GLN A 257 38.37 27.97 24.60
C GLN A 257 36.91 27.64 24.43
N HIS A 258 36.26 27.16 25.51
CA HIS A 258 34.80 27.15 25.67
C HIS A 258 34.27 28.58 25.84
N PRO A 259 33.04 28.85 25.39
CA PRO A 259 32.10 29.45 26.33
C PRO A 259 30.75 28.76 26.35
N SER A 260 30.24 28.57 27.53
CA SER A 260 28.87 28.29 27.92
C SER A 260 27.93 29.40 27.46
N GLY A 261 26.83 29.02 26.80
CA GLY A 261 25.74 29.94 26.47
C GLY A 261 24.42 29.14 26.33
N ILE A 262 23.58 29.34 27.33
CA ILE A 262 22.18 28.92 27.37
C ILE A 262 21.43 29.63 26.23
N SER A 263 20.81 28.93 25.31
CA SER A 263 19.75 29.47 24.49
C SER A 263 18.68 28.44 24.19
N GLN A 264 17.50 28.89 24.44
CA GLN A 264 16.16 28.36 24.38
C GLN A 264 15.84 27.49 23.15
N GLY A 265 14.95 26.54 23.41
CA GLY A 265 14.46 25.51 22.48
C GLY A 265 13.96 26.03 21.13
N VAL A 266 14.55 25.44 20.13
CA VAL A 266 13.95 25.29 18.82
C VAL A 266 13.79 23.77 18.64
N HIS A 267 12.56 23.33 18.48
CA HIS A 267 12.26 21.94 18.15
C HIS A 267 12.99 21.56 16.86
N HIS A 268 14.07 20.84 16.98
CA HIS A 268 14.64 20.11 15.86
C HIS A 268 13.76 18.91 15.53
N PRO A 269 13.43 18.67 14.25
CA PRO A 269 12.78 17.43 13.85
C PRO A 269 13.67 16.25 14.22
N THR A 270 13.06 15.30 14.87
CA THR A 270 13.65 14.13 15.49
C THR A 270 14.64 13.39 14.57
N ALA A 271 15.82 13.10 15.11
CA ALA A 271 16.92 12.33 14.50
C ALA A 271 16.56 10.90 14.00
N ASP A 272 15.32 10.46 14.18
CA ASP A 272 14.82 9.17 13.70
C ASP A 272 14.55 9.16 12.18
N GLY A 273 14.25 10.31 11.58
CA GLY A 273 14.08 10.43 10.13
C GLY A 273 15.38 10.24 9.34
N ASP A 274 16.51 10.63 9.90
CA ASP A 274 17.81 10.55 9.20
C ASP A 274 18.44 9.14 9.27
N ARG A 275 18.14 8.36 10.31
CA ARG A 275 18.62 6.97 10.41
C ARG A 275 17.95 6.05 9.37
N ARG A 276 16.70 6.32 9.00
CA ARG A 276 15.97 5.54 7.98
C ARG A 276 16.52 5.79 6.56
N LYS A 277 17.05 6.98 6.29
CA LYS A 277 17.61 7.36 4.97
C LYS A 277 18.86 6.59 4.54
N ASN A 278 19.48 5.83 5.43
CA ASN A 278 20.76 5.17 5.17
C ASN A 278 20.69 3.64 5.12
N GLN A 279 19.49 3.04 5.14
CA GLN A 279 19.37 1.59 4.99
C GLN A 279 19.43 1.20 3.52
N ALA A 280 20.30 0.23 3.18
CA ALA A 280 20.43 -0.28 1.83
C ALA A 280 19.08 -0.82 1.30
N GLY A 281 18.72 -0.44 0.08
CA GLY A 281 17.47 -0.84 -0.56
C GLY A 281 16.22 -0.06 -0.15
N HIS A 282 16.32 0.93 0.76
CA HIS A 282 15.22 1.81 1.10
C HIS A 282 15.18 3.01 0.15
N ILE A 283 14.06 3.15 -0.57
CA ILE A 283 13.78 4.33 -1.39
C ILE A 283 12.75 5.18 -0.67
N TYR A 284 13.09 6.45 -0.47
CA TYR A 284 12.23 7.41 0.22
C TYR A 284 11.31 8.13 -0.73
N HIS A 285 10.13 8.47 -0.22
CA HIS A 285 9.14 9.21 -0.96
C HIS A 285 8.79 10.50 -0.23
N ASN A 286 8.64 11.56 -1.01
CA ASN A 286 8.06 12.81 -0.55
C ASN A 286 6.55 12.77 -0.77
N MET A 287 5.80 13.08 0.29
CA MET A 287 4.34 13.10 0.25
C MET A 287 3.86 14.54 0.14
N GLN A 288 3.05 14.83 -0.88
CA GLN A 288 2.44 16.14 -1.07
C GLN A 288 0.92 16.01 -1.11
N SER A 289 0.23 16.78 -0.27
CA SER A 289 -1.22 16.89 -0.39
C SER A 289 -1.57 17.69 -1.63
N LEU A 290 -2.20 17.06 -2.61
CA LEU A 290 -2.70 17.74 -3.82
C LEU A 290 -4.03 18.41 -3.57
N SER A 291 -4.96 17.72 -2.93
CA SER A 291 -6.30 18.21 -2.70
C SER A 291 -6.87 17.62 -1.41
N MET A 292 -7.59 18.45 -0.70
CA MET A 292 -8.44 18.06 0.42
C MET A 292 -9.89 18.40 0.03
N LEU A 293 -10.66 17.36 -0.27
CA LEU A 293 -11.99 17.46 -0.85
C LEU A 293 -13.01 17.39 0.30
N GLU A 294 -13.60 18.55 0.60
CA GLU A 294 -14.66 18.69 1.58
C GLU A 294 -15.99 18.79 0.86
N ASN A 295 -16.80 17.74 0.90
CA ASN A 295 -18.07 17.78 0.19
C ASN A 295 -19.26 17.24 0.96
N HIS A 296 -19.06 16.41 1.95
CA HIS A 296 -20.17 15.71 2.56
C HIS A 296 -20.53 16.23 3.97
N ARG A 297 -19.61 16.86 4.69
CA ARG A 297 -19.74 17.15 6.13
C ARG A 297 -20.14 15.92 6.97
N THR A 298 -20.03 14.74 6.37
CA THR A 298 -20.39 13.45 6.92
C THR A 298 -19.23 12.47 6.71
N PRO A 299 -19.11 11.43 7.55
CA PRO A 299 -18.08 10.41 7.38
C PRO A 299 -18.01 9.83 5.96
N MET A 300 -16.81 9.67 5.45
CA MET A 300 -16.54 9.08 4.14
C MET A 300 -16.25 7.60 4.30
N TRP A 301 -16.88 6.77 3.44
CA TRP A 301 -16.82 5.31 3.56
C TRP A 301 -16.00 4.63 2.47
N ARG A 302 -16.07 5.15 1.25
CA ARG A 302 -15.42 4.53 0.09
C ARG A 302 -14.79 5.58 -0.81
N VAL A 303 -13.66 5.19 -1.39
CA VAL A 303 -12.95 5.96 -2.40
C VAL A 303 -12.39 5.01 -3.45
N GLY A 304 -12.38 5.43 -4.71
CA GLY A 304 -11.83 4.62 -5.81
C GLY A 304 -11.58 5.47 -7.04
N PHE A 305 -10.56 5.10 -7.80
CA PHE A 305 -10.26 5.68 -9.10
C PHE A 305 -10.90 4.85 -10.21
N ASP A 306 -11.12 5.47 -11.35
CA ASP A 306 -11.37 4.78 -12.62
C ASP A 306 -10.10 4.08 -13.14
N ASP A 307 -10.23 3.32 -14.22
CA ASP A 307 -9.13 2.53 -14.77
C ASP A 307 -7.97 3.39 -15.33
N ASP A 308 -8.26 4.66 -15.68
CA ASP A 308 -7.26 5.62 -16.17
C ASP A 308 -6.66 6.48 -15.04
N GLY A 309 -7.19 6.37 -13.82
CA GLY A 309 -6.79 7.21 -12.68
C GLY A 309 -7.09 8.71 -12.88
N GLN A 310 -8.05 9.06 -13.73
CA GLN A 310 -8.44 10.43 -14.05
C GLN A 310 -9.66 10.91 -13.27
N ILE A 311 -10.51 9.98 -12.87
CA ILE A 311 -11.73 10.23 -12.12
C ILE A 311 -11.61 9.56 -10.76
N LEU A 312 -11.91 10.30 -9.71
CA LEU A 312 -11.99 9.81 -8.34
C LEU A 312 -13.45 9.83 -7.90
N GLY A 313 -13.99 8.66 -7.57
CA GLY A 313 -15.29 8.50 -6.96
C GLY A 313 -15.21 8.39 -5.46
N CYS A 314 -16.14 8.99 -4.72
CA CYS A 314 -16.26 8.77 -3.28
C CYS A 314 -17.71 8.75 -2.82
N VAL A 315 -17.97 8.01 -1.73
CA VAL A 315 -19.29 7.85 -1.11
C VAL A 315 -19.18 8.07 0.39
N GLY A 316 -20.11 8.87 0.93
CA GLY A 316 -20.27 9.13 2.36
C GLY A 316 -21.63 8.70 2.90
N ASP A 317 -21.91 9.06 4.16
CA ASP A 317 -23.18 8.77 4.84
C ASP A 317 -24.38 9.46 4.21
N ASP A 318 -24.17 10.51 3.44
CA ASP A 318 -25.24 11.25 2.73
C ASP A 318 -25.85 10.44 1.57
N GLY A 319 -25.30 9.27 1.25
CA GLY A 319 -25.76 8.38 0.18
C GLY A 319 -25.56 8.97 -1.22
N LYS A 320 -24.61 9.89 -1.38
CA LYS A 320 -24.26 10.47 -2.67
C LYS A 320 -22.95 9.89 -3.18
N LEU A 321 -22.88 9.61 -4.47
CA LEU A 321 -21.64 9.37 -5.17
C LEU A 321 -21.14 10.70 -5.75
N LEU A 322 -20.02 11.18 -5.26
CA LEU A 322 -19.34 12.34 -5.81
C LEU A 322 -18.18 11.90 -6.67
N CYS A 323 -18.09 12.49 -7.85
CA CYS A 323 -16.98 12.27 -8.78
C CYS A 323 -16.16 13.56 -8.91
N PHE A 324 -14.84 13.38 -8.87
CA PHE A 324 -13.84 14.44 -9.02
C PHE A 324 -12.96 14.14 -10.20
N ARG A 325 -12.47 15.17 -10.86
CA ARG A 325 -11.54 15.05 -11.97
C ARG A 325 -10.31 15.91 -11.72
N GLN A 326 -9.15 15.39 -12.08
CA GLN A 326 -7.93 16.16 -12.05
C GLN A 326 -7.93 17.20 -13.15
N GLN A 327 -7.67 18.45 -12.78
CA GLN A 327 -7.55 19.57 -13.69
C GLN A 327 -6.11 19.74 -14.20
N ALA A 328 -5.90 20.59 -15.21
CA ALA A 328 -4.57 20.86 -15.75
C ALA A 328 -3.61 21.49 -14.71
N ASP A 329 -4.14 22.15 -13.68
CA ASP A 329 -3.38 22.71 -12.56
C ASP A 329 -2.98 21.65 -11.51
N GLY A 330 -3.32 20.36 -11.74
CA GLY A 330 -3.07 19.26 -10.82
C GLY A 330 -4.07 19.13 -9.68
N GLN A 331 -4.96 20.09 -9.49
CA GLN A 331 -5.99 20.07 -8.46
C GLN A 331 -7.17 19.18 -8.86
N TRP A 332 -7.80 18.57 -7.86
CA TRP A 332 -9.00 17.76 -8.05
C TRP A 332 -10.23 18.60 -7.79
N ARG A 333 -11.15 18.63 -8.75
CA ARG A 333 -12.40 19.39 -8.65
C ARG A 333 -13.60 18.50 -8.92
N LYS A 334 -14.70 18.78 -8.23
CA LYS A 334 -15.97 18.07 -8.41
C LYS A 334 -16.43 18.22 -9.85
N SER A 335 -16.68 17.09 -10.49
CA SER A 335 -17.17 17.01 -11.87
C SER A 335 -18.64 16.60 -11.94
N SER A 336 -19.08 15.70 -11.06
CA SER A 336 -20.47 15.25 -11.03
C SER A 336 -20.90 14.77 -9.63
N GLU A 337 -22.22 14.69 -9.46
CA GLU A 337 -22.85 14.15 -8.25
C GLU A 337 -24.03 13.29 -8.65
N ILE A 338 -24.10 12.09 -8.11
CA ILE A 338 -25.18 11.13 -8.34
C ILE A 338 -25.81 10.83 -6.98
N GLY A 339 -27.06 11.28 -6.78
CA GLY A 339 -27.85 10.92 -5.59
C GLY A 339 -28.42 9.52 -5.72
N ILE A 340 -28.28 8.69 -4.69
CA ILE A 340 -29.00 7.44 -4.59
C ILE A 340 -30.44 7.82 -4.21
N MET A 341 -31.40 7.63 -5.15
CA MET A 341 -32.82 7.86 -4.83
C MET A 341 -33.22 6.96 -3.66
N LYS A 342 -33.60 7.58 -2.54
CA LYS A 342 -34.37 6.89 -1.52
C LYS A 342 -35.72 6.56 -2.16
N MET A 343 -35.97 5.31 -2.55
CA MET A 343 -37.31 4.83 -2.79
C MET A 343 -38.11 5.03 -1.51
N LYS A 344 -38.96 6.03 -1.47
CA LYS A 344 -40.03 6.08 -0.49
C LYS A 344 -40.93 4.88 -0.81
N MET A 345 -40.80 3.82 -0.03
CA MET A 345 -41.87 2.81 0.01
C MET A 345 -43.12 3.55 0.47
N ALA A 346 -44.07 3.74 -0.46
CA ALA A 346 -45.41 4.16 -0.12
C ALA A 346 -45.98 3.03 0.77
N VAL A 347 -46.21 3.32 2.04
CA VAL A 347 -46.98 2.44 2.92
C VAL A 347 -48.37 2.50 2.34
N PRO A 348 -48.98 1.37 1.90
CA PRO A 348 -50.37 1.37 1.54
C PRO A 348 -51.19 1.67 2.79
N SER A 349 -52.04 2.68 2.66
CA SER A 349 -53.04 3.08 3.68
C SER A 349 -54.09 2.02 3.88
#